data_03511bc19d01b334cfd1b90b3ed170f6
#
_entry.id   03511bc19d01b334cfd1b90b3ed170f6
#
_cell.length_a   1.000
_cell.length_b   1.000
_cell.length_c   1.000
_cell.angle_alpha   90.00
_cell.angle_beta   90.00
_cell.angle_gamma   90.00
#
_symmetry.space_group_name_H-M   'P 1'
#
loop_
_entity.id
_entity.type
_entity.pdbx_description
1 polymer ?
#
loop_
_entity_poly.entity_id
_entity_poly.type
_entity_poly.pdbx_seq_one_letter_code
_entity_poly.pdbx_strand_id
1 'polypeptide(L)'
;GLWVLPRTWVLMREAINVLLEGVPKGVDLARVRARLDGHPAVRDVHDLHVWALASSTPALSAHVVVDAGQDADRVRRELADALHDHHGIEHVTLQLEGAHCGDACAPAEALPNDRAHGHKHGHKHDHGHG
;
A
#
# COMPACT_ATOMS: atom_id res chain seq x y z
N GLY A 1 43.53 -11.29 -0.41
CA GLY A 1 42.24 -11.64 -1.04
C GLY A 1 41.10 -11.85 -0.04
N LEU A 2 41.35 -12.27 1.20
CA LEU A 2 40.27 -12.69 2.15
C LEU A 2 39.44 -11.50 2.70
N TRP A 3 39.99 -10.29 2.68
CA TRP A 3 39.33 -9.04 3.13
C TRP A 3 38.22 -8.53 2.20
N VAL A 4 38.17 -8.98 0.96
CA VAL A 4 37.18 -8.55 -0.04
C VAL A 4 35.84 -9.26 0.20
N LEU A 5 35.85 -10.51 0.62
CA LEU A 5 34.66 -11.35 0.80
C LEU A 5 33.62 -10.75 1.77
N PRO A 6 33.98 -10.29 2.98
CA PRO A 6 32.97 -9.72 3.90
C PRO A 6 32.38 -8.42 3.37
N ARG A 7 33.18 -7.58 2.69
CA ARG A 7 32.67 -6.34 2.09
C ARG A 7 31.71 -6.60 0.94
N THR A 8 32.07 -7.53 0.06
CA THR A 8 31.21 -7.92 -1.07
C THR A 8 29.90 -8.52 -0.57
N TRP A 9 29.93 -9.32 0.50
CA TRP A 9 28.74 -9.88 1.13
C TRP A 9 27.79 -8.79 1.67
N VAL A 10 28.33 -7.78 2.36
CA VAL A 10 27.52 -6.66 2.87
C VAL A 10 26.84 -5.90 1.75
N LEU A 11 27.59 -5.54 0.69
CA LEU A 11 27.04 -4.82 -0.47
C LEU A 11 25.99 -5.66 -1.22
N MET A 12 26.23 -6.94 -1.40
CA MET A 12 25.27 -7.85 -2.03
C MET A 12 23.96 -7.96 -1.21
N ARG A 13 24.08 -8.08 0.11
CA ARG A 13 22.91 -8.13 1.00
C ARG A 13 22.09 -6.83 0.98
N GLU A 14 22.75 -5.68 0.91
CA GLU A 14 22.10 -4.37 0.78
C GLU A 14 21.39 -4.25 -0.56
N ALA A 15 22.05 -4.64 -1.65
CA ALA A 15 21.43 -4.63 -2.99
C ALA A 15 20.21 -5.57 -3.07
N ILE A 16 20.30 -6.77 -2.50
CA ILE A 16 19.17 -7.72 -2.43
C ILE A 16 18.02 -7.14 -1.61
N ASN A 17 18.30 -6.48 -0.47
CA ASN A 17 17.25 -5.88 0.36
C ASN A 17 16.49 -4.76 -0.37
N VAL A 18 17.19 -3.96 -1.18
CA VAL A 18 16.55 -2.95 -2.05
C VAL A 18 15.72 -3.61 -3.15
N LEU A 19 16.24 -4.65 -3.80
CA LEU A 19 15.54 -5.38 -4.88
C LEU A 19 14.29 -6.14 -4.37
N LEU A 20 14.29 -6.57 -3.11
CA LEU A 20 13.15 -7.24 -2.48
C LEU A 20 12.19 -6.26 -1.79
N GLU A 21 12.36 -4.96 -2.02
CA GLU A 21 11.52 -3.90 -1.39
C GLU A 21 11.43 -4.04 0.14
N GLY A 22 12.55 -4.44 0.74
CA GLY A 22 12.62 -4.61 2.20
C GLY A 22 12.44 -3.28 2.94
N VAL A 23 11.80 -3.33 4.10
CA VAL A 23 11.67 -2.15 4.98
C VAL A 23 13.07 -1.60 5.32
N PRO A 24 13.33 -0.30 5.09
CA PRO A 24 14.63 0.30 5.37
C PRO A 24 15.01 0.16 6.84
N LYS A 25 16.31 -0.02 7.09
CA LYS A 25 16.85 -0.02 8.46
C LYS A 25 16.55 1.33 9.10
N GLY A 26 15.96 1.30 10.31
CA GLY A 26 15.64 2.51 11.08
C GLY A 26 14.21 3.02 10.88
N VAL A 27 13.44 2.50 9.94
CA VAL A 27 12.00 2.81 9.84
C VAL A 27 11.20 1.79 10.65
N ASP A 28 10.49 2.28 11.65
CA ASP A 28 9.56 1.50 12.47
C ASP A 28 8.15 1.62 11.88
N LEU A 29 7.69 0.55 11.22
CA LEU A 29 6.38 0.51 10.57
C LEU A 29 5.22 0.76 11.54
N ALA A 30 5.34 0.29 12.79
CA ALA A 30 4.30 0.50 13.81
C ALA A 30 4.19 1.98 14.19
N ARG A 31 5.32 2.67 14.30
CA ARG A 31 5.34 4.13 14.56
C ARG A 31 4.83 4.93 13.39
N VAL A 32 5.17 4.54 12.17
CA VAL A 32 4.64 5.15 10.93
C VAL A 32 3.12 5.02 10.91
N ARG A 33 2.60 3.81 11.13
CA ARG A 33 1.16 3.57 11.21
C ARG A 33 0.50 4.41 12.29
N ALA A 34 1.03 4.40 13.51
CA ALA A 34 0.50 5.19 14.61
C ALA A 34 0.49 6.71 14.33
N ARG A 35 1.44 7.20 13.52
CA ARG A 35 1.47 8.60 13.09
C ARG A 35 0.31 8.92 12.15
N LEU A 36 0.02 8.03 11.20
CA LEU A 36 -1.11 8.20 10.27
C LEU A 36 -2.45 8.08 11.00
N ASP A 37 -2.63 7.03 11.81
CA ASP A 37 -3.85 6.78 12.61
C ASP A 37 -4.12 7.92 13.64
N GLY A 38 -3.07 8.59 14.09
CA GLY A 38 -3.18 9.71 15.05
C GLY A 38 -3.68 11.03 14.47
N HIS A 39 -3.87 11.14 13.17
CA HIS A 39 -4.37 12.36 12.56
C HIS A 39 -5.91 12.46 12.76
N PRO A 40 -6.45 13.63 13.21
CA PRO A 40 -7.86 13.75 13.62
C PRO A 40 -8.86 13.51 12.49
N ALA A 41 -8.46 13.66 11.23
CA ALA A 41 -9.32 13.41 10.07
C ALA A 41 -9.23 11.97 9.56
N VAL A 42 -8.33 11.13 10.08
CA VAL A 42 -8.12 9.75 9.64
C VAL A 42 -8.98 8.80 10.45
N ARG A 43 -9.71 7.93 9.77
CA ARG A 43 -10.53 6.86 10.37
C ARG A 43 -9.83 5.53 10.39
N ASP A 44 -9.10 5.22 9.31
CA ASP A 44 -8.40 3.96 9.15
C ASP A 44 -7.26 4.10 8.14
N VAL A 45 -6.25 3.25 8.30
CA VAL A 45 -5.12 3.12 7.38
C VAL A 45 -4.96 1.66 6.98
N HIS A 46 -4.97 1.37 5.69
CA HIS A 46 -4.74 0.03 5.16
C HIS A 46 -3.79 0.07 3.97
N ASP A 47 -3.33 -1.10 3.51
CA ASP A 47 -2.33 -1.26 2.45
C ASP A 47 -1.09 -0.37 2.64
N LEU A 48 -0.62 -0.31 3.89
CA LEU A 48 0.58 0.42 4.25
C LEU A 48 1.83 -0.37 3.88
N HIS A 49 2.56 0.12 2.89
CA HIS A 49 3.83 -0.41 2.43
C HIS A 49 4.94 0.61 2.62
N VAL A 50 6.09 0.14 3.09
CA VAL A 50 7.31 0.96 3.21
C VAL A 50 8.48 0.16 2.66
N TRP A 51 9.21 0.72 1.70
CA TRP A 51 10.35 0.06 1.07
C TRP A 51 11.51 1.02 0.86
N ALA A 52 12.66 0.51 0.46
CA ALA A 52 13.84 1.30 0.13
C ALA A 52 13.96 1.48 -1.38
N LEU A 53 13.99 2.71 -1.88
CA LEU A 53 14.34 3.03 -3.27
C LEU A 53 15.85 2.95 -3.48
N ALA A 54 16.63 3.30 -2.45
CA ALA A 54 18.08 3.19 -2.35
C ALA A 54 18.46 2.89 -0.90
N SER A 55 19.73 2.67 -0.62
CA SER A 55 20.20 2.27 0.72
C SER A 55 19.73 3.16 1.87
N SER A 56 19.38 4.42 1.60
CA SER A 56 18.96 5.41 2.61
C SER A 56 17.71 6.20 2.24
N THR A 57 17.01 5.84 1.16
CA THR A 57 15.85 6.58 0.66
C THR A 57 14.58 5.76 0.84
N PRO A 58 13.85 5.97 1.96
CA PRO A 58 12.59 5.30 2.19
C PRO A 58 11.47 5.87 1.31
N ALA A 59 10.60 4.99 0.83
CA ALA A 59 9.36 5.32 0.16
C ALA A 59 8.19 4.64 0.87
N LEU A 60 7.01 5.26 0.77
CA LEU A 60 5.79 4.79 1.40
C LEU A 60 4.60 4.90 0.45
N SER A 61 3.76 3.89 0.47
CA SER A 61 2.39 3.98 -0.04
C SER A 61 1.39 3.51 1.02
N ALA A 62 0.23 4.17 1.08
CA ALA A 62 -0.85 3.77 1.96
C ALA A 62 -2.21 4.24 1.43
N HIS A 63 -3.26 3.49 1.76
CA HIS A 63 -4.64 3.91 1.64
C HIS A 63 -5.10 4.46 2.98
N VAL A 64 -5.70 5.63 2.96
CA VAL A 64 -6.11 6.37 4.16
C VAL A 64 -7.58 6.73 4.04
N VAL A 65 -8.40 6.14 4.89
CA VAL A 65 -9.82 6.48 4.98
C VAL A 65 -9.98 7.73 5.83
N VAL A 66 -10.62 8.75 5.26
CA VAL A 66 -10.84 10.03 5.94
C VAL A 66 -12.31 10.29 6.18
N ASP A 67 -12.60 11.13 7.19
CA ASP A 67 -13.97 11.56 7.48
C ASP A 67 -14.57 12.37 6.33
N ALA A 68 -15.87 12.20 6.11
CA ALA A 68 -16.61 12.96 5.09
C ALA A 68 -16.52 14.46 5.33
N GLY A 69 -16.36 15.23 4.24
CA GLY A 69 -16.28 16.69 4.31
C GLY A 69 -14.90 17.25 4.64
N GLN A 70 -13.89 16.42 4.81
CA GLN A 70 -12.50 16.87 4.95
C GLN A 70 -11.92 17.31 3.61
N ASP A 71 -11.06 18.33 3.65
CA ASP A 71 -10.24 18.70 2.49
C ASP A 71 -9.13 17.65 2.30
N ALA A 72 -9.33 16.74 1.35
CA ALA A 72 -8.42 15.65 1.08
C ALA A 72 -7.00 16.11 0.75
N ASP A 73 -6.86 17.22 -0.01
CA ASP A 73 -5.55 17.76 -0.36
C ASP A 73 -4.81 18.35 0.85
N ARG A 74 -5.53 18.95 1.76
CA ARG A 74 -4.96 19.45 3.01
C ARG A 74 -4.51 18.30 3.89
N VAL A 75 -5.38 17.31 4.11
CA VAL A 75 -5.05 16.11 4.93
C VAL A 75 -3.85 15.37 4.35
N ARG A 76 -3.81 15.19 3.03
CA ARG A 76 -2.68 14.53 2.35
C ARG A 76 -1.36 15.25 2.60
N ARG A 77 -1.34 16.60 2.51
CA ARG A 77 -0.13 17.40 2.80
C ARG A 77 0.30 17.26 4.26
N GLU A 78 -0.63 17.43 5.20
CA GLU A 78 -0.35 17.34 6.64
C GLU A 78 0.24 15.95 7.01
N LEU A 79 -0.29 14.87 6.43
CA LEU A 79 0.23 13.51 6.63
C LEU A 79 1.61 13.33 5.99
N ALA A 80 1.82 13.83 4.77
CA ALA A 80 3.11 13.73 4.08
C ALA A 80 4.20 14.50 4.84
N ASP A 81 3.91 15.73 5.29
CA ASP A 81 4.81 16.55 6.07
C ASP A 81 5.17 15.84 7.41
N ALA A 82 4.18 15.25 8.08
CA ALA A 82 4.42 14.51 9.32
C ALA A 82 5.30 13.27 9.12
N LEU A 83 5.16 12.56 8.00
CA LEU A 83 5.99 11.40 7.65
C LEU A 83 7.43 11.81 7.31
N HIS A 84 7.58 12.92 6.60
CA HIS A 84 8.89 13.49 6.30
C HIS A 84 9.61 13.92 7.58
N ASP A 85 8.97 14.76 8.41
CA ASP A 85 9.62 15.38 9.57
C ASP A 85 9.96 14.39 10.70
N HIS A 86 9.10 13.39 10.91
CA HIS A 86 9.27 12.46 12.03
C HIS A 86 9.90 11.12 11.65
N HIS A 87 9.85 10.73 10.39
CA HIS A 87 10.32 9.43 9.93
C HIS A 87 11.33 9.50 8.77
N GLY A 88 11.60 10.70 8.24
CA GLY A 88 12.54 10.90 7.14
C GLY A 88 12.10 10.23 5.84
N ILE A 89 10.77 10.07 5.63
CA ILE A 89 10.21 9.45 4.42
C ILE A 89 9.96 10.55 3.39
N GLU A 90 10.80 10.62 2.37
CA GLU A 90 10.73 11.65 1.32
C GLU A 90 9.71 11.33 0.22
N HIS A 91 9.55 10.06 -0.11
CA HIS A 91 8.65 9.61 -1.16
C HIS A 91 7.38 9.02 -0.57
N VAL A 92 6.32 9.82 -0.52
CA VAL A 92 5.04 9.45 0.09
C VAL A 92 3.94 9.48 -0.96
N THR A 93 3.25 8.34 -1.13
CA THR A 93 2.05 8.21 -1.95
C THR A 93 0.89 7.84 -1.05
N LEU A 94 -0.07 8.75 -0.89
CA LEU A 94 -1.28 8.51 -0.10
C LEU A 94 -2.50 8.58 -1.01
N GLN A 95 -3.27 7.49 -1.02
CA GLN A 95 -4.60 7.46 -1.61
C GLN A 95 -5.62 7.73 -0.51
N LEU A 96 -6.33 8.85 -0.60
CA LEU A 96 -7.36 9.22 0.36
C LEU A 96 -8.73 8.74 -0.11
N GLU A 97 -9.46 8.10 0.78
CA GLU A 97 -10.72 7.44 0.51
C GLU A 97 -11.79 7.88 1.50
N GLY A 98 -13.03 8.07 1.03
CA GLY A 98 -14.20 8.32 1.90
C GLY A 98 -14.83 7.06 2.47
N ALA A 99 -14.41 5.87 2.00
CA ALA A 99 -14.82 4.55 2.46
C ALA A 99 -13.72 3.54 2.13
N HIS A 100 -13.74 2.38 2.77
CA HIS A 100 -12.82 1.29 2.40
C HIS A 100 -12.95 0.91 0.93
N CYS A 101 -11.83 0.57 0.29
CA CYS A 101 -11.81 0.15 -1.11
C CYS A 101 -12.55 -1.18 -1.39
N GLY A 102 -13.13 -1.82 -0.38
CA GLY A 102 -13.83 -3.09 -0.49
C GLY A 102 -12.93 -4.24 -0.97
N ASP A 103 -13.53 -5.20 -1.64
CA ASP A 103 -12.81 -6.43 -2.07
C ASP A 103 -11.69 -6.19 -3.08
N ALA A 104 -11.64 -5.02 -3.72
CA ALA A 104 -10.59 -4.66 -4.68
C ALA A 104 -9.20 -4.47 -4.02
N CYS A 105 -9.17 -4.19 -2.71
CA CYS A 105 -7.94 -4.03 -1.94
C CYS A 105 -7.59 -5.25 -1.09
N ALA A 106 -8.36 -6.35 -1.20
CA ALA A 106 -8.04 -7.60 -0.53
C ALA A 106 -6.78 -8.23 -1.16
N PRO A 107 -5.85 -8.77 -0.36
CA PRO A 107 -4.73 -9.52 -0.90
C PRO A 107 -5.25 -10.68 -1.75
N ALA A 108 -4.55 -10.97 -2.86
CA ALA A 108 -4.96 -11.96 -3.87
C ALA A 108 -5.21 -13.38 -3.31
N GLU A 109 -4.75 -13.68 -2.11
CA GLU A 109 -4.95 -14.95 -1.41
C GLU A 109 -6.34 -15.12 -0.77
N ALA A 110 -7.14 -14.06 -0.70
CA ALA A 110 -8.45 -14.09 -0.05
C ALA A 110 -9.64 -14.29 -1.00
N LEU A 111 -9.41 -14.46 -2.31
CA LEU A 111 -10.49 -14.71 -3.26
C LEU A 111 -10.92 -16.17 -3.20
N PRO A 112 -12.16 -16.51 -2.76
CA PRO A 112 -12.68 -17.85 -2.89
C PRO A 112 -12.77 -18.20 -4.38
N ASN A 113 -12.33 -19.39 -4.73
CA ASN A 113 -12.32 -19.93 -6.08
C ASN A 113 -13.77 -20.24 -6.52
N ASP A 114 -14.55 -19.22 -6.88
CA ASP A 114 -15.92 -19.35 -7.35
C ASP A 114 -15.96 -19.85 -8.80
N ARG A 115 -15.70 -21.16 -8.95
CA ARG A 115 -16.09 -21.91 -10.15
C ARG A 115 -17.52 -22.41 -9.96
N ALA A 116 -18.51 -21.54 -10.04
CA ALA A 116 -19.91 -21.96 -10.19
C ALA A 116 -20.81 -20.80 -10.62
N HIS A 117 -20.67 -20.31 -11.83
CA HIS A 117 -21.79 -19.67 -12.51
C HIS A 117 -21.93 -20.26 -13.92
N GLY A 118 -22.73 -21.31 -13.98
CA GLY A 118 -23.26 -21.84 -15.24
C GLY A 118 -24.17 -20.80 -15.90
N HIS A 119 -23.71 -20.23 -17.00
CA HIS A 119 -24.54 -19.41 -17.86
C HIS A 119 -25.57 -20.30 -18.57
N LYS A 120 -26.82 -20.27 -18.08
CA LYS A 120 -27.97 -20.75 -18.85
C LYS A 120 -28.43 -19.63 -19.78
N HIS A 121 -27.96 -19.65 -21.02
CA HIS A 121 -28.59 -18.91 -22.11
C HIS A 121 -29.82 -19.65 -22.56
N GLY A 122 -31.00 -19.20 -22.16
CA GLY A 122 -32.28 -19.63 -22.66
C GLY A 122 -32.70 -18.72 -23.85
N HIS A 123 -32.39 -19.13 -25.07
CA HIS A 123 -33.00 -18.53 -26.24
C HIS A 123 -34.44 -19.11 -26.40
N LYS A 124 -35.47 -18.30 -26.15
CA LYS A 124 -36.82 -18.56 -26.64
C LYS A 124 -37.00 -17.84 -27.97
N HIS A 125 -36.99 -18.60 -29.05
CA HIS A 125 -37.60 -18.17 -30.31
C HIS A 125 -39.09 -18.46 -30.23
N ASP A 126 -39.89 -17.41 -30.28
CA ASP A 126 -41.34 -17.52 -30.45
C ASP A 126 -41.66 -17.10 -31.88
N HIS A 127 -42.04 -18.07 -32.72
CA HIS A 127 -42.61 -17.86 -34.04
C HIS A 127 -44.11 -17.98 -33.92
N GLY A 128 -44.83 -16.85 -33.86
CA GLY A 128 -46.28 -16.79 -34.01
C GLY A 128 -46.65 -16.45 -35.46
N HIS A 129 -47.25 -17.40 -36.15
CA HIS A 129 -48.03 -17.17 -37.34
C HIS A 129 -49.47 -16.86 -36.97
N GLY A 130 -50.06 -15.89 -37.69
CA GLY A 130 -51.47 -15.57 -37.63
C GLY A 130 -51.75 -14.29 -38.38
#